data_0b44157ee2d7804eb58fec233cc6b6fe
#
_entry.id   0b44157ee2d7804eb58fec233cc6b6fe
#
_cell.length_a   1.000
_cell.length_b   1.000
_cell.length_c   1.000
_cell.angle_alpha   90.00
_cell.angle_beta   90.00
_cell.angle_gamma   90.00
#
_symmetry.space_group_name_H-M   'P 1'
#
loop_
_entity.id
_entity.type
_entity.pdbx_description
1 polymer ?
#
loop_
_entity_poly.entity_id
_entity_poly.type
_entity_poly.pdbx_seq_one_letter_code
_entity_poly.pdbx_strand_id
1 'polypeptide(L)'
;MEEDEMGTAESLPLLLIHLGEVKASRVFSSNEKECIFMSEPNVNAIKTPARSRTDVKTLTSLAMLTAIAYVVMLLSKMLPQVSGFLQLDLKDTIICIGGFVYGPLSAAIISIVVAVVEMFTYSDTGPIGCIMNVLATVSFCCTASFVYKKVHTKKGAVLGLALGVIALTAVMLLWNYLITPIYMNMDREEVVVPMLIPVFLPFNLVKGGLNMALTLVIYKPVVTALRKARLVPESHTPVQGKGLNAGFLLFSLALLATFVVLALVLMGIL
;
A
#
# COMPACT_ATOMS: atom_id res chain seq x y z
N MET A 1 -79.35 -40.04 -3.34
CA MET A 1 -78.43 -40.82 -4.22
C MET A 1 -77.30 -39.93 -4.40
N GLU A 2 -76.38 -40.18 -3.50
CA GLU A 2 -75.06 -40.76 -3.66
C GLU A 2 -74.11 -39.77 -4.26
N GLU A 3 -73.22 -39.27 -3.43
CA GLU A 3 -71.84 -39.64 -3.20
C GLU A 3 -70.95 -39.09 -4.31
N ASP A 4 -69.86 -38.41 -4.15
CA ASP A 4 -68.80 -38.67 -3.23
C ASP A 4 -67.88 -37.42 -3.08
N GLU A 5 -67.29 -37.38 -1.91
CA GLU A 5 -66.16 -36.54 -1.47
C GLU A 5 -64.91 -36.67 -2.34
N MET A 6 -64.18 -35.64 -2.36
CA MET A 6 -62.68 -35.63 -2.21
C MET A 6 -62.16 -34.30 -2.74
N GLY A 7 -61.58 -33.44 -2.05
CA GLY A 7 -60.46 -33.57 -1.14
C GLY A 7 -59.56 -32.38 -1.49
N THR A 8 -59.69 -31.31 -0.76
CA THR A 8 -58.79 -30.15 -0.83
C THR A 8 -57.40 -30.56 -0.38
N ALA A 9 -56.42 -30.50 -1.26
CA ALA A 9 -55.02 -30.56 -0.93
C ALA A 9 -54.42 -29.18 -1.10
N GLU A 10 -54.14 -28.54 0.02
CA GLU A 10 -53.44 -27.30 0.15
C GLU A 10 -52.07 -27.39 -0.46
N SER A 11 -51.73 -26.39 -1.25
CA SER A 11 -50.41 -26.11 -1.76
C SER A 11 -49.50 -25.61 -0.62
N LEU A 12 -48.65 -26.50 -0.09
CA LEU A 12 -47.51 -26.07 0.73
C LEU A 12 -46.44 -25.42 -0.14
N PRO A 13 -45.77 -24.40 0.34
CA PRO A 13 -44.84 -23.62 -0.47
C PRO A 13 -43.52 -24.33 -0.68
N LEU A 14 -43.02 -24.24 -1.90
CA LEU A 14 -41.77 -24.75 -2.49
C LEU A 14 -40.45 -24.27 -1.78
N LEU A 15 -40.48 -23.96 -0.51
CA LEU A 15 -39.31 -23.39 0.19
C LEU A 15 -38.53 -24.41 1.03
N LEU A 16 -38.86 -25.70 1.00
CA LEU A 16 -38.25 -26.71 1.87
C LEU A 16 -37.49 -27.82 1.12
N ILE A 17 -37.21 -27.67 -0.16
CA ILE A 17 -36.56 -28.72 -0.98
C ILE A 17 -35.06 -28.41 -1.24
N HIS A 18 -34.43 -27.48 -0.52
CA HIS A 18 -33.02 -27.19 -0.75
C HIS A 18 -32.08 -27.50 0.45
N LEU A 19 -32.53 -28.33 1.37
CA LEU A 19 -31.71 -28.79 2.49
C LEU A 19 -31.86 -30.32 2.63
N GLY A 20 -31.03 -31.09 1.92
CA GLY A 20 -30.96 -32.50 2.25
C GLY A 20 -30.62 -33.51 1.15
N GLU A 21 -29.73 -33.18 0.24
CA GLU A 21 -29.06 -34.27 -0.50
C GLU A 21 -27.84 -34.80 0.31
N VAL A 22 -28.13 -35.58 1.33
CA VAL A 22 -27.17 -36.52 1.90
C VAL A 22 -27.20 -37.76 1.00
N LYS A 23 -26.11 -37.97 0.25
CA LYS A 23 -25.86 -39.21 -0.50
C LYS A 23 -25.84 -40.39 0.47
N ALA A 24 -26.95 -41.12 0.55
CA ALA A 24 -26.99 -42.43 1.13
C ALA A 24 -26.42 -43.47 0.11
N SER A 25 -25.16 -43.83 0.26
CA SER A 25 -24.63 -45.01 -0.40
C SER A 25 -25.10 -46.26 0.33
N ARG A 26 -25.88 -47.07 -0.36
CA ARG A 26 -26.28 -48.38 0.05
C ARG A 26 -25.07 -49.27 0.29
N VAL A 27 -24.91 -49.78 1.49
CA VAL A 27 -24.15 -51.01 1.71
C VAL A 27 -25.12 -52.05 2.28
N PHE A 28 -25.33 -53.05 1.48
CA PHE A 28 -26.05 -54.29 1.80
C PHE A 28 -25.06 -55.27 2.42
N SER A 29 -25.34 -55.85 3.55
CA SER A 29 -25.05 -57.25 3.93
C SER A 29 -24.91 -57.43 5.44
N SER A 30 -25.86 -58.13 5.91
CA SER A 30 -25.87 -59.22 6.91
C SER A 30 -24.85 -59.26 8.04
N ASN A 31 -25.45 -59.53 9.17
CA ASN A 31 -24.96 -60.20 10.38
C ASN A 31 -24.42 -59.30 11.53
N GLU A 32 -25.32 -59.25 12.50
CA GLU A 32 -25.10 -59.34 13.95
C GLU A 32 -23.75 -58.90 14.51
N LYS A 33 -23.76 -57.72 15.12
CA LYS A 33 -23.44 -57.49 16.55
C LYS A 33 -23.58 -56.03 16.83
N GLU A 34 -24.49 -55.70 17.73
CA GLU A 34 -24.61 -54.37 18.32
C GLU A 34 -23.26 -53.95 18.93
N CYS A 35 -22.66 -52.93 18.34
CA CYS A 35 -21.73 -52.07 19.01
C CYS A 35 -22.31 -50.65 18.95
N ILE A 36 -22.85 -50.18 20.06
CA ILE A 36 -23.17 -48.80 20.31
C ILE A 36 -21.86 -48.02 20.21
N PHE A 37 -21.57 -47.46 19.05
CA PHE A 37 -20.49 -46.52 18.88
C PHE A 37 -21.00 -45.15 19.30
N MET A 38 -20.78 -44.82 20.59
CA MET A 38 -20.86 -43.42 21.01
C MET A 38 -19.89 -42.61 20.18
N SER A 39 -20.42 -41.82 19.27
CA SER A 39 -19.62 -40.83 18.54
C SER A 39 -19.13 -39.81 19.57
N GLU A 40 -17.87 -39.90 19.94
CA GLU A 40 -17.20 -38.83 20.69
C GLU A 40 -17.31 -37.53 19.90
N PRO A 41 -17.66 -36.41 20.54
CA PRO A 41 -17.62 -35.12 19.87
C PRO A 41 -16.18 -34.85 19.43
N ASN A 42 -15.99 -34.65 18.14
CA ASN A 42 -14.71 -34.36 17.52
C ASN A 42 -14.18 -33.02 18.04
N VAL A 43 -13.43 -33.03 19.14
CA VAL A 43 -12.83 -31.87 19.80
C VAL A 43 -11.64 -31.28 19.01
N ASN A 44 -11.32 -31.84 17.85
CA ASN A 44 -10.16 -31.43 17.03
C ASN A 44 -10.47 -30.45 15.92
N ALA A 45 -11.56 -29.70 16.00
CA ALA A 45 -11.85 -28.64 15.04
C ALA A 45 -11.53 -27.21 15.54
N ILE A 46 -10.66 -27.07 16.54
CA ILE A 46 -9.94 -25.79 16.68
C ILE A 46 -8.87 -25.80 15.60
N LYS A 47 -9.27 -25.37 14.40
CA LYS A 47 -8.32 -24.96 13.35
C LYS A 47 -7.53 -23.79 13.92
N THR A 48 -6.42 -24.07 14.60
CA THR A 48 -5.36 -23.05 14.73
C THR A 48 -5.11 -22.55 13.32
N PRO A 49 -5.23 -21.23 13.08
CA PRO A 49 -4.93 -20.70 11.76
C PRO A 49 -3.51 -21.12 11.45
N ALA A 50 -3.34 -21.94 10.45
CA ALA A 50 -2.03 -22.37 9.97
C ALA A 50 -1.28 -21.07 9.66
N ARG A 51 -0.32 -20.71 10.52
CA ARG A 51 0.58 -19.58 10.35
C ARG A 51 1.30 -19.81 9.04
N SER A 52 0.79 -19.14 8.00
CA SER A 52 1.11 -19.53 6.65
C SER A 52 2.59 -19.20 6.37
N ARG A 53 3.25 -20.07 5.63
CA ARG A 53 4.61 -19.80 5.09
C ARG A 53 4.65 -18.50 4.27
N THR A 54 3.51 -17.99 3.86
CA THR A 54 3.29 -16.68 3.24
C THR A 54 3.72 -15.52 4.15
N ASP A 55 3.50 -15.65 5.46
CA ASP A 55 3.81 -14.56 6.40
C ASP A 55 5.32 -14.32 6.50
N VAL A 56 6.14 -15.37 6.52
CA VAL A 56 7.62 -15.24 6.60
C VAL A 56 8.17 -14.63 5.31
N LYS A 57 7.69 -15.05 4.14
CA LYS A 57 8.12 -14.49 2.85
C LYS A 57 7.74 -13.03 2.73
N THR A 58 6.54 -12.66 3.14
CA THR A 58 6.07 -11.29 3.16
C THR A 58 6.92 -10.44 4.09
N LEU A 59 7.19 -10.92 5.31
CA LEU A 59 8.03 -10.21 6.27
C LEU A 59 9.46 -10.00 5.73
N THR A 60 10.06 -11.03 5.14
CA THR A 60 11.39 -10.93 4.52
C THR A 60 11.41 -9.90 3.39
N SER A 61 10.37 -9.89 2.55
CA SER A 61 10.26 -8.93 1.45
C SER A 61 10.09 -7.49 1.95
N LEU A 62 9.28 -7.30 2.99
CA LEU A 62 9.10 -5.99 3.62
C LEU A 62 10.40 -5.50 4.26
N ALA A 63 11.14 -6.39 4.95
CA ALA A 63 12.44 -6.06 5.53
C ALA A 63 13.46 -5.66 4.46
N MET A 64 13.48 -6.38 3.32
CA MET A 64 14.36 -6.03 2.19
C MET A 64 13.97 -4.68 1.57
N LEU A 65 12.69 -4.43 1.35
CA LEU A 65 12.22 -3.12 0.84
C LEU A 65 12.54 -1.99 1.82
N THR A 66 12.42 -2.24 3.13
CA THR A 66 12.80 -1.28 4.18
C THR A 66 14.29 -0.95 4.11
N ALA A 67 15.15 -1.96 3.95
CA ALA A 67 16.60 -1.75 3.81
C ALA A 67 16.92 -0.95 2.54
N ILE A 68 16.31 -1.28 1.41
CA ILE A 68 16.49 -0.53 0.15
C ILE A 68 16.00 0.92 0.30
N ALA A 69 14.83 1.13 0.91
CA ALA A 69 14.29 2.46 1.14
C ALA A 69 15.23 3.29 2.03
N TYR A 70 15.81 2.68 3.06
CA TYR A 70 16.81 3.34 3.91
C TYR A 70 18.08 3.72 3.14
N VAL A 71 18.62 2.84 2.30
CA VAL A 71 19.77 3.16 1.45
C VAL A 71 19.45 4.30 0.48
N VAL A 72 18.28 4.27 -0.16
CA VAL A 72 17.82 5.37 -1.03
C VAL A 72 17.69 6.68 -0.26
N MET A 73 17.22 6.64 0.98
CA MET A 73 17.17 7.81 1.86
C MET A 73 18.58 8.36 2.09
N LEU A 74 19.56 7.51 2.44
CA LEU A 74 20.96 7.96 2.63
C LEU A 74 21.54 8.61 1.37
N LEU A 75 21.28 8.03 0.20
CA LEU A 75 21.70 8.63 -1.08
C LEU A 75 21.02 9.97 -1.32
N SER A 76 19.75 10.11 -0.97
CA SER A 76 19.00 11.38 -1.08
C SER A 76 19.60 12.48 -0.20
N LYS A 77 20.21 12.12 0.93
CA LYS A 77 20.88 13.08 1.83
C LYS A 77 22.14 13.71 1.22
N MET A 78 22.68 13.15 0.16
CA MET A 78 23.78 13.74 -0.61
C MET A 78 23.31 14.87 -1.54
N LEU A 79 22.01 15.00 -1.77
CA LEU A 79 21.46 16.06 -2.60
C LEU A 79 21.50 17.40 -1.85
N PRO A 80 21.70 18.54 -2.57
CA PRO A 80 21.64 19.85 -1.97
C PRO A 80 20.29 20.13 -1.31
N GLN A 81 20.32 20.87 -0.22
CA GLN A 81 19.10 21.31 0.46
C GLN A 81 18.45 22.47 -0.30
N VAL A 82 17.14 22.47 -0.35
CA VAL A 82 16.33 23.59 -0.86
C VAL A 82 16.11 24.59 0.27
N SER A 83 16.36 25.86 0.01
CA SER A 83 16.23 26.95 1.00
C SER A 83 17.02 26.71 2.30
N GLY A 84 18.08 25.87 2.28
CA GLY A 84 18.99 25.65 3.39
C GLY A 84 18.50 24.66 4.48
N PHE A 85 17.25 24.20 4.44
CA PHE A 85 16.69 23.26 5.44
C PHE A 85 15.75 22.19 4.88
N LEU A 86 15.23 22.37 3.66
CA LEU A 86 14.33 21.41 3.03
C LEU A 86 15.11 20.40 2.20
N GLN A 87 14.90 19.13 2.43
CA GLN A 87 15.61 18.07 1.75
C GLN A 87 14.69 17.20 0.89
N LEU A 88 15.08 16.99 -0.36
CA LEU A 88 14.40 16.05 -1.25
C LEU A 88 14.75 14.63 -0.81
N ASP A 89 13.73 13.79 -0.73
CA ASP A 89 13.87 12.42 -0.29
C ASP A 89 13.14 11.48 -1.26
N LEU A 90 13.86 10.50 -1.77
CA LEU A 90 13.39 9.56 -2.80
C LEU A 90 12.97 8.20 -2.22
N LYS A 91 13.10 8.00 -0.89
CA LYS A 91 12.71 6.73 -0.23
C LYS A 91 11.23 6.40 -0.42
N ASP A 92 10.38 7.44 -0.53
CA ASP A 92 8.94 7.29 -0.69
C ASP A 92 8.57 6.48 -1.94
N THR A 93 9.41 6.52 -2.97
CA THR A 93 9.28 5.69 -4.17
C THR A 93 9.31 4.19 -3.85
N ILE A 94 10.27 3.75 -3.06
CA ILE A 94 10.43 2.33 -2.69
C ILE A 94 9.30 1.91 -1.74
N ILE A 95 8.95 2.77 -0.79
CA ILE A 95 7.86 2.54 0.16
C ILE A 95 6.52 2.42 -0.57
N CYS A 96 6.29 3.28 -1.56
CA CYS A 96 5.08 3.25 -2.39
C CYS A 96 4.98 1.95 -3.21
N ILE A 97 6.10 1.44 -3.75
CA ILE A 97 6.14 0.14 -4.43
C ILE A 97 5.77 -0.98 -3.46
N GLY A 98 6.31 -0.95 -2.24
CA GLY A 98 5.91 -1.88 -1.16
C GLY A 98 4.41 -1.82 -0.87
N GLY A 99 3.86 -0.62 -0.83
CA GLY A 99 2.43 -0.38 -0.66
C GLY A 99 1.56 -0.89 -1.82
N PHE A 100 2.02 -0.79 -3.05
CA PHE A 100 1.31 -1.33 -4.22
C PHE A 100 1.30 -2.86 -4.24
N VAL A 101 2.35 -3.49 -3.73
CA VAL A 101 2.50 -4.96 -3.71
C VAL A 101 1.77 -5.58 -2.52
N TYR A 102 1.95 -5.03 -1.33
CA TYR A 102 1.48 -5.61 -0.07
C TYR A 102 0.32 -4.84 0.58
N GLY A 103 -0.03 -3.69 0.03
CA GLY A 103 -1.13 -2.85 0.51
C GLY A 103 -0.68 -1.67 1.39
N PRO A 104 -1.62 -0.75 1.70
CA PRO A 104 -1.31 0.52 2.36
C PRO A 104 -0.75 0.34 3.79
N LEU A 105 -1.17 -0.69 4.52
CA LEU A 105 -0.65 -0.97 5.86
C LEU A 105 0.84 -1.30 5.83
N SER A 106 1.28 -2.06 4.82
CA SER A 106 2.70 -2.38 4.64
C SER A 106 3.53 -1.13 4.34
N ALA A 107 3.00 -0.19 3.54
CA ALA A 107 3.66 1.10 3.32
C ALA A 107 3.81 1.89 4.62
N ALA A 108 2.78 1.92 5.46
CA ALA A 108 2.85 2.60 6.76
C ALA A 108 3.91 1.96 7.68
N ILE A 109 3.96 0.62 7.74
CA ILE A 109 4.95 -0.09 8.56
C ILE A 109 6.38 0.21 8.09
N ILE A 110 6.64 0.11 6.77
CA ILE A 110 7.96 0.43 6.20
C ILE A 110 8.33 1.89 6.51
N SER A 111 7.38 2.83 6.34
CA SER A 111 7.58 4.25 6.63
C SER A 111 8.02 4.49 8.07
N ILE A 112 7.32 3.89 9.03
CA ILE A 112 7.64 4.03 10.45
C ILE A 112 9.02 3.46 10.76
N VAL A 113 9.33 2.26 10.28
CA VAL A 113 10.63 1.62 10.53
C VAL A 113 11.76 2.46 9.93
N VAL A 114 11.65 2.90 8.67
CA VAL A 114 12.68 3.73 8.03
C VAL A 114 12.86 5.05 8.77
N ALA A 115 11.77 5.73 9.14
CA ALA A 115 11.84 7.01 9.84
C ALA A 115 12.45 6.89 11.25
N VAL A 116 12.15 5.80 11.96
CA VAL A 116 12.77 5.50 13.28
C VAL A 116 14.26 5.23 13.13
N VAL A 117 14.67 4.42 12.15
CA VAL A 117 16.10 4.15 11.91
C VAL A 117 16.81 5.45 11.47
N GLU A 118 16.21 6.26 10.61
CA GLU A 118 16.72 7.58 10.20
C GLU A 118 16.90 8.50 11.41
N MET A 119 15.97 8.52 12.36
CA MET A 119 16.03 9.35 13.57
C MET A 119 17.27 9.04 14.41
N PHE A 120 17.64 7.76 14.54
CA PHE A 120 18.79 7.35 15.35
C PHE A 120 20.14 7.43 14.62
N THR A 121 20.12 7.44 13.29
CA THR A 121 21.37 7.33 12.50
C THR A 121 21.81 8.63 11.86
N TYR A 122 20.87 9.46 11.41
CA TYR A 122 21.20 10.62 10.56
C TYR A 122 20.37 11.87 10.85
N SER A 123 19.34 11.84 11.68
CA SER A 123 18.43 12.97 11.81
C SER A 123 18.96 14.03 12.77
N ASP A 124 19.13 15.25 12.28
CA ASP A 124 19.43 16.44 13.10
C ASP A 124 18.15 17.00 13.78
N THR A 125 16.96 16.56 13.35
CA THR A 125 15.67 17.09 13.79
C THR A 125 15.00 16.24 14.88
N GLY A 126 15.60 15.12 15.24
CA GLY A 126 15.13 14.23 16.30
C GLY A 126 13.69 13.71 16.13
N PRO A 127 12.92 13.58 17.23
CA PRO A 127 11.57 13.01 17.17
C PRO A 127 10.58 13.79 16.32
N ILE A 128 10.70 15.13 16.27
CA ILE A 128 9.83 15.98 15.47
C ILE A 128 9.99 15.70 13.98
N GLY A 129 11.25 15.58 13.53
CA GLY A 129 11.55 15.18 12.15
C GLY A 129 11.11 13.77 11.82
N CYS A 130 11.20 12.83 12.77
CA CYS A 130 10.68 11.48 12.60
C CYS A 130 9.18 11.48 12.34
N ILE A 131 8.41 12.18 13.16
CA ILE A 131 6.94 12.31 12.98
C ILE A 131 6.62 12.98 11.65
N MET A 132 7.33 14.05 11.30
CA MET A 132 7.18 14.75 10.02
C MET A 132 7.40 13.80 8.84
N ASN A 133 8.47 13.00 8.86
CA ASN A 133 8.80 12.05 7.81
C ASN A 133 7.75 10.94 7.70
N VAL A 134 7.27 10.40 8.83
CA VAL A 134 6.19 9.41 8.85
C VAL A 134 4.91 9.99 8.26
N LEU A 135 4.48 11.17 8.69
CA LEU A 135 3.27 11.82 8.18
C LEU A 135 3.36 12.11 6.67
N ALA A 136 4.51 12.61 6.21
CA ALA A 136 4.75 12.88 4.80
C ALA A 136 4.64 11.58 3.97
N THR A 137 5.39 10.56 4.35
CA THR A 137 5.44 9.28 3.61
C THR A 137 4.11 8.53 3.68
N VAL A 138 3.45 8.48 4.85
CA VAL A 138 2.15 7.80 5.00
C VAL A 138 1.07 8.50 4.18
N SER A 139 1.00 9.84 4.23
CA SER A 139 0.00 10.58 3.43
C SER A 139 0.17 10.36 1.93
N PHE A 140 1.40 10.26 1.43
CA PHE A 140 1.67 9.95 0.03
C PHE A 140 1.42 8.47 -0.31
N CYS A 141 2.17 7.58 0.34
CA CYS A 141 2.21 6.16 -0.03
C CYS A 141 0.93 5.40 0.30
N CYS A 142 0.29 5.69 1.46
CA CYS A 142 -0.96 5.01 1.82
C CYS A 142 -2.12 5.46 0.94
N THR A 143 -2.21 6.76 0.63
CA THR A 143 -3.23 7.28 -0.30
C THR A 143 -3.07 6.65 -1.69
N ALA A 144 -1.84 6.66 -2.23
CA ALA A 144 -1.55 6.04 -3.52
C ALA A 144 -1.88 4.55 -3.54
N SER A 145 -1.47 3.81 -2.50
CA SER A 145 -1.69 2.36 -2.39
C SER A 145 -3.15 2.00 -2.18
N PHE A 146 -3.90 2.81 -1.44
CA PHE A 146 -5.33 2.60 -1.21
C PHE A 146 -6.13 2.73 -2.51
N VAL A 147 -5.86 3.78 -3.30
CA VAL A 147 -6.50 3.97 -4.60
C VAL A 147 -6.10 2.85 -5.56
N TYR A 148 -4.83 2.51 -5.61
CA TYR A 148 -4.34 1.43 -6.46
C TYR A 148 -4.96 0.08 -6.08
N LYS A 149 -5.12 -0.21 -4.80
CA LYS A 149 -5.78 -1.43 -4.31
C LYS A 149 -7.24 -1.53 -4.76
N LYS A 150 -7.94 -0.40 -4.95
CA LYS A 150 -9.32 -0.39 -5.47
C LYS A 150 -9.38 -0.53 -6.99
N VAL A 151 -8.46 0.05 -7.72
CA VAL A 151 -8.56 0.19 -9.19
C VAL A 151 -7.54 -0.68 -9.96
N HIS A 152 -6.61 -1.36 -9.39
CA HIS A 152 -5.63 -2.32 -9.97
C HIS A 152 -5.24 -2.12 -11.46
N THR A 153 -5.26 -0.87 -11.97
CA THR A 153 -4.94 -0.52 -13.35
C THR A 153 -3.80 0.49 -13.41
N LYS A 154 -3.16 0.64 -14.58
CA LYS A 154 -2.15 1.68 -14.80
C LYS A 154 -2.71 3.10 -14.55
N LYS A 155 -3.95 3.35 -14.98
CA LYS A 155 -4.64 4.62 -14.70
C LYS A 155 -4.89 4.80 -13.21
N GLY A 156 -5.25 3.73 -12.50
CA GLY A 156 -5.42 3.72 -11.05
C GLY A 156 -4.11 4.02 -10.31
N ALA A 157 -2.97 3.52 -10.80
CA ALA A 157 -1.66 3.87 -10.24
C ALA A 157 -1.35 5.36 -10.40
N VAL A 158 -1.52 5.91 -11.61
CA VAL A 158 -1.30 7.34 -11.86
C VAL A 158 -2.22 8.21 -11.01
N LEU A 159 -3.52 7.89 -10.99
CA LEU A 159 -4.51 8.61 -10.18
C LEU A 159 -4.18 8.52 -8.69
N GLY A 160 -3.84 7.33 -8.20
CA GLY A 160 -3.47 7.12 -6.81
C GLY A 160 -2.24 7.92 -6.39
N LEU A 161 -1.21 7.93 -7.22
CA LEU A 161 0.00 8.72 -6.99
C LEU A 161 -0.29 10.22 -7.05
N ALA A 162 -1.08 10.69 -8.00
CA ALA A 162 -1.47 12.11 -8.09
C ALA A 162 -2.25 12.57 -6.85
N LEU A 163 -3.22 11.76 -6.40
CA LEU A 163 -3.93 12.01 -5.13
C LEU A 163 -2.99 11.94 -3.92
N GLY A 164 -2.00 11.05 -3.96
CA GLY A 164 -0.95 10.98 -2.95
C GLY A 164 -0.12 12.27 -2.87
N VAL A 165 0.25 12.86 -4.01
CA VAL A 165 0.95 14.15 -4.06
C VAL A 165 0.11 15.26 -3.43
N ILE A 166 -1.18 15.32 -3.75
CA ILE A 166 -2.10 16.30 -3.18
C ILE A 166 -2.21 16.10 -1.65
N ALA A 167 -2.39 14.87 -1.20
CA ALA A 167 -2.48 14.55 0.23
C ALA A 167 -1.19 14.90 0.98
N LEU A 168 -0.03 14.53 0.43
CA LEU A 168 1.28 14.92 0.96
C LEU A 168 1.40 16.43 1.11
N THR A 169 1.10 17.16 0.04
CA THR A 169 1.23 18.62 0.03
C THR A 169 0.31 19.26 1.06
N ALA A 170 -0.95 18.85 1.13
CA ALA A 170 -1.90 19.38 2.12
C ALA A 170 -1.47 19.11 3.56
N VAL A 171 -1.06 17.87 3.87
CA VAL A 171 -0.60 17.48 5.21
C VAL A 171 0.68 18.23 5.59
N MET A 172 1.61 18.39 4.64
CA MET A 172 2.87 19.06 4.92
C MET A 172 2.72 20.58 5.03
N LEU A 173 1.81 21.22 4.29
CA LEU A 173 1.48 22.64 4.51
C LEU A 173 0.90 22.85 5.91
N LEU A 174 -0.02 21.97 6.33
CA LEU A 174 -0.58 22.04 7.69
C LEU A 174 0.51 21.81 8.75
N TRP A 175 1.39 20.83 8.57
CA TRP A 175 2.52 20.59 9.47
C TRP A 175 3.44 21.81 9.58
N ASN A 176 3.84 22.37 8.45
CA ASN A 176 4.71 23.53 8.43
C ASN A 176 4.05 24.75 9.09
N TYR A 177 2.75 24.95 8.90
CA TYR A 177 2.02 26.03 9.57
C TYR A 177 1.97 25.86 11.09
N LEU A 178 1.76 24.63 11.58
CA LEU A 178 1.56 24.37 13.01
C LEU A 178 2.88 24.16 13.78
N ILE A 179 3.79 23.37 13.23
CA ILE A 179 4.94 22.83 13.97
C ILE A 179 6.24 23.56 13.65
N THR A 180 6.44 24.05 12.41
CA THR A 180 7.68 24.72 12.03
C THR A 180 7.97 25.96 12.86
N PRO A 181 6.99 26.82 13.22
CA PRO A 181 7.25 27.96 14.10
C PRO A 181 7.81 27.55 15.45
N ILE A 182 7.26 26.47 16.02
CA ILE A 182 7.66 25.96 17.34
C ILE A 182 9.06 25.34 17.28
N TYR A 183 9.31 24.54 16.22
CA TYR A 183 10.56 23.81 16.08
C TYR A 183 11.75 24.71 15.72
N MET A 184 11.54 25.66 14.80
CA MET A 184 12.58 26.57 14.33
C MET A 184 12.67 27.87 15.14
N ASN A 185 11.80 28.03 16.16
CA ASN A 185 11.68 29.25 16.95
C ASN A 185 11.53 30.49 16.08
N MET A 186 10.70 30.39 15.04
CA MET A 186 10.40 31.49 14.11
C MET A 186 9.01 32.03 14.36
N ASP A 187 8.82 33.33 14.07
CA ASP A 187 7.49 33.91 14.13
C ASP A 187 6.58 33.32 13.03
N ARG A 188 5.37 32.95 13.43
CA ARG A 188 4.41 32.32 12.52
C ARG A 188 3.91 33.28 11.46
N GLU A 189 3.51 34.47 11.87
CA GLU A 189 2.88 35.46 10.99
C GLU A 189 3.92 36.15 10.10
N GLU A 190 5.09 36.45 10.63
CA GLU A 190 6.12 37.21 9.91
C GLU A 190 6.99 36.31 8.99
N VAL A 191 7.23 35.05 9.37
CA VAL A 191 8.19 34.20 8.65
C VAL A 191 7.51 33.02 8.00
N VAL A 192 6.74 32.23 8.77
CA VAL A 192 6.22 30.95 8.27
C VAL A 192 5.10 31.13 7.25
N VAL A 193 4.15 32.05 7.53
CA VAL A 193 3.02 32.31 6.62
C VAL A 193 3.48 32.80 5.25
N PRO A 194 4.40 33.78 5.15
CA PRO A 194 4.94 34.21 3.86
C PRO A 194 5.70 33.13 3.10
N MET A 195 6.31 32.16 3.79
CA MET A 195 7.04 31.05 3.16
C MET A 195 6.13 29.88 2.71
N LEU A 196 4.88 29.82 3.20
CA LEU A 196 4.00 28.69 2.96
C LEU A 196 3.73 28.47 1.46
N ILE A 197 3.40 29.52 0.74
CA ILE A 197 3.07 29.46 -0.69
C ILE A 197 4.33 29.46 -1.56
N PRO A 198 5.31 30.37 -1.40
CA PRO A 198 6.43 30.43 -2.33
C PRO A 198 7.49 29.35 -2.11
N VAL A 199 7.59 28.76 -0.89
CA VAL A 199 8.64 27.78 -0.56
C VAL A 199 8.06 26.39 -0.29
N PHE A 200 7.17 26.25 0.70
CA PHE A 200 6.69 24.93 1.13
C PHE A 200 5.76 24.27 0.10
N LEU A 201 4.90 25.03 -0.57
CA LEU A 201 4.00 24.48 -1.59
C LEU A 201 4.78 23.92 -2.79
N PRO A 202 5.64 24.67 -3.50
CA PRO A 202 6.36 24.13 -4.64
C PRO A 202 7.32 23.01 -4.24
N PHE A 203 7.95 23.10 -3.07
CA PHE A 203 8.83 22.04 -2.58
C PHE A 203 8.08 20.71 -2.42
N ASN A 204 6.93 20.70 -1.75
CA ASN A 204 6.16 19.46 -1.53
C ASN A 204 5.55 18.91 -2.83
N LEU A 205 5.14 19.78 -3.76
CA LEU A 205 4.69 19.36 -5.09
C LEU A 205 5.83 18.71 -5.90
N VAL A 206 7.02 19.30 -5.87
CA VAL A 206 8.18 18.76 -6.58
C VAL A 206 8.65 17.46 -5.92
N LYS A 207 8.74 17.39 -4.59
CA LYS A 207 9.08 16.17 -3.84
C LYS A 207 8.10 15.06 -4.15
N GLY A 208 6.81 15.31 -4.05
CA GLY A 208 5.77 14.32 -4.34
C GLY A 208 5.74 13.92 -5.83
N GLY A 209 5.85 14.90 -6.73
CA GLY A 209 5.87 14.66 -8.17
C GLY A 209 7.09 13.86 -8.63
N LEU A 210 8.27 14.14 -8.07
CA LEU A 210 9.49 13.39 -8.35
C LEU A 210 9.35 11.91 -7.89
N ASN A 211 8.85 11.69 -6.68
CA ASN A 211 8.56 10.34 -6.16
C ASN A 211 7.48 9.63 -6.98
N MET A 212 6.43 10.34 -7.41
CA MET A 212 5.42 9.81 -8.33
C MET A 212 6.05 9.35 -9.65
N ALA A 213 6.83 10.22 -10.30
CA ALA A 213 7.45 9.91 -11.60
C ALA A 213 8.42 8.73 -11.50
N LEU A 214 9.28 8.71 -10.47
CA LEU A 214 10.18 7.60 -10.18
C LEU A 214 9.41 6.30 -9.93
N THR A 215 8.35 6.32 -9.15
CA THR A 215 7.51 5.15 -8.89
C THR A 215 6.95 4.57 -10.19
N LEU A 216 6.44 5.41 -11.10
CA LEU A 216 5.90 4.97 -12.39
C LEU A 216 6.96 4.32 -13.29
N VAL A 217 8.20 4.84 -13.28
CA VAL A 217 9.32 4.31 -14.06
C VAL A 217 9.81 2.97 -13.50
N ILE A 218 10.08 2.91 -12.18
CA ILE A 218 10.77 1.77 -11.58
C ILE A 218 9.85 0.69 -11.00
N TYR A 219 8.54 0.95 -10.86
CA TYR A 219 7.58 -0.04 -10.35
C TYR A 219 7.67 -1.38 -11.07
N LYS A 220 7.65 -1.36 -12.41
CA LYS A 220 7.62 -2.60 -13.20
C LYS A 220 8.91 -3.42 -13.07
N PRO A 221 10.13 -2.86 -13.24
CA PRO A 221 11.37 -3.62 -13.05
C PRO A 221 11.51 -4.15 -11.62
N VAL A 222 11.18 -3.36 -10.60
CA VAL A 222 11.27 -3.79 -9.20
C VAL A 222 10.33 -4.94 -8.89
N VAL A 223 9.04 -4.83 -9.27
CA VAL A 223 8.07 -5.92 -9.05
C VAL A 223 8.46 -7.19 -9.84
N THR A 224 9.02 -7.05 -11.04
CA THR A 224 9.52 -8.19 -11.81
C THR A 224 10.71 -8.86 -11.12
N ALA A 225 11.64 -8.09 -10.56
CA ALA A 225 12.77 -8.61 -9.80
C ALA A 225 12.30 -9.35 -8.52
N LEU A 226 11.36 -8.76 -7.78
CA LEU A 226 10.76 -9.39 -6.60
C LEU A 226 10.05 -10.71 -6.91
N ARG A 227 9.35 -10.80 -8.05
CA ARG A 227 8.72 -12.05 -8.51
C ARG A 227 9.75 -13.10 -8.91
N LYS A 228 10.80 -12.72 -9.65
CA LYS A 228 11.91 -13.63 -9.98
C LYS A 228 12.57 -14.20 -8.73
N ALA A 229 12.72 -13.39 -7.69
CA ALA A 229 13.22 -13.81 -6.38
C ALA A 229 12.21 -14.64 -5.57
N ARG A 230 11.00 -14.92 -6.09
CA ARG A 230 9.90 -15.63 -5.41
C ARG A 230 9.47 -14.99 -4.09
N LEU A 231 9.70 -13.71 -3.94
CA LEU A 231 9.35 -12.94 -2.74
C LEU A 231 7.89 -12.45 -2.78
N VAL A 232 7.34 -12.23 -3.96
CA VAL A 232 5.94 -11.81 -4.17
C VAL A 232 5.16 -12.96 -4.78
N PRO A 233 3.93 -13.25 -4.31
CA PRO A 233 3.05 -14.23 -4.91
C PRO A 233 2.81 -13.93 -6.40
N GLU A 234 2.65 -14.97 -7.21
CA GLU A 234 2.25 -14.80 -8.60
C GLU A 234 0.85 -14.18 -8.64
N SER A 235 0.70 -13.11 -9.42
CA SER A 235 -0.63 -12.50 -9.58
C SER A 235 -1.49 -13.41 -10.44
N HIS A 236 -2.64 -13.81 -9.93
CA HIS A 236 -3.67 -14.56 -10.67
C HIS A 236 -4.35 -13.73 -11.77
N THR A 237 -4.05 -12.45 -11.90
CA THR A 237 -4.47 -11.66 -13.06
C THR A 237 -3.53 -11.96 -14.20
N PRO A 238 -4.03 -12.56 -15.30
CA PRO A 238 -3.23 -12.71 -16.51
C PRO A 238 -2.76 -11.31 -16.90
N VAL A 239 -1.44 -11.12 -16.95
CA VAL A 239 -0.87 -9.90 -17.48
C VAL A 239 -1.21 -9.89 -18.96
N GLN A 240 -2.40 -9.39 -19.26
CA GLN A 240 -2.85 -9.20 -20.61
C GLN A 240 -1.95 -8.17 -21.27
N GLY A 241 -1.07 -8.66 -22.08
CA GLY A 241 -0.47 -7.89 -23.14
C GLY A 241 0.88 -7.28 -22.89
N LYS A 242 1.69 -7.65 -23.83
CA LYS A 242 2.75 -6.88 -24.52
C LYS A 242 3.49 -5.89 -23.60
N GLY A 243 4.79 -6.07 -23.58
CA GLY A 243 5.83 -5.25 -22.96
C GLY A 243 5.45 -3.82 -22.55
N LEU A 244 6.30 -3.15 -21.88
CA LEU A 244 6.11 -1.74 -21.54
C LEU A 244 5.47 -1.03 -22.75
N ASN A 245 4.25 -0.50 -22.58
CA ASN A 245 3.69 0.37 -23.60
C ASN A 245 4.65 1.53 -23.74
N ALA A 246 5.34 1.62 -24.87
CA ALA A 246 6.35 2.66 -25.12
C ALA A 246 5.81 4.06 -24.78
N GLY A 247 4.54 4.33 -25.09
CA GLY A 247 3.88 5.58 -24.73
C GLY A 247 3.77 5.83 -23.22
N PHE A 248 3.47 4.81 -22.42
CA PHE A 248 3.41 4.97 -20.95
C PHE A 248 4.82 5.18 -20.35
N LEU A 249 5.83 4.50 -20.88
CA LEU A 249 7.21 4.72 -20.46
C LEU A 249 7.69 6.12 -20.84
N LEU A 250 7.41 6.55 -22.08
CA LEU A 250 7.74 7.89 -22.54
C LEU A 250 7.08 8.97 -21.69
N PHE A 251 5.79 8.81 -21.38
CA PHE A 251 5.06 9.70 -20.46
C PHE A 251 5.72 9.76 -19.09
N SER A 252 6.06 8.61 -18.51
CA SER A 252 6.69 8.55 -17.18
C SER A 252 8.09 9.18 -17.18
N LEU A 253 8.87 8.99 -18.23
CA LEU A 253 10.18 9.62 -18.39
C LEU A 253 10.09 11.13 -18.63
N ALA A 254 9.14 11.58 -19.43
CA ALA A 254 8.90 13.01 -19.62
C ALA A 254 8.48 13.69 -18.29
N LEU A 255 7.59 13.02 -17.53
CA LEU A 255 7.19 13.49 -16.20
C LEU A 255 8.38 13.55 -15.25
N LEU A 256 9.23 12.52 -15.25
CA LEU A 256 10.46 12.50 -14.44
C LEU A 256 11.39 13.64 -14.83
N ALA A 257 11.65 13.84 -16.11
CA ALA A 257 12.50 14.93 -16.59
C ALA A 257 11.98 16.30 -16.15
N THR A 258 10.66 16.52 -16.23
CA THR A 258 10.03 17.77 -15.77
C THR A 258 10.26 18.00 -14.28
N PHE A 259 10.02 17.01 -13.43
CA PHE A 259 10.22 17.17 -11.98
C PHE A 259 11.70 17.24 -11.60
N VAL A 260 12.61 16.59 -12.33
CA VAL A 260 14.05 16.75 -12.12
C VAL A 260 14.48 18.19 -12.44
N VAL A 261 14.05 18.75 -13.55
CA VAL A 261 14.35 20.17 -13.88
C VAL A 261 13.79 21.09 -12.81
N LEU A 262 12.54 20.91 -12.40
CA LEU A 262 11.95 21.71 -11.32
C LEU A 262 12.71 21.57 -9.99
N ALA A 263 13.18 20.36 -9.68
CA ALA A 263 14.00 20.15 -8.49
C ALA A 263 15.35 20.90 -8.57
N LEU A 264 16.02 20.87 -9.72
CA LEU A 264 17.27 21.60 -9.95
C LEU A 264 17.09 23.13 -9.85
N VAL A 265 15.97 23.63 -10.38
CA VAL A 265 15.61 25.06 -10.22
C VAL A 265 15.39 25.41 -8.73
N LEU A 266 14.64 24.58 -7.99
CA LEU A 266 14.41 24.81 -6.56
C LEU A 266 15.70 24.72 -5.72
N MET A 267 16.66 23.91 -6.15
CA MET A 267 17.99 23.79 -5.52
C MET A 267 18.92 24.96 -5.88
N GLY A 268 18.52 25.83 -6.81
CA GLY A 268 19.35 26.93 -7.29
C GLY A 268 20.56 26.49 -8.12
N ILE A 269 20.48 25.33 -8.76
CA ILE A 269 21.53 24.79 -9.65
C ILE A 269 21.33 25.29 -11.09
N LEU A 270 20.04 25.51 -11.46
CA LEU A 270 19.63 26.07 -12.76
C LEU A 270 19.00 27.44 -12.58
#